data_7bca275e20b3091df408fe5c457a7c73
#
_entry.id   7bca275e20b3091df408fe5c457a7c73
#
_cell.length_a   1.000
_cell.length_b   1.000
_cell.length_c   1.000
_cell.angle_alpha   90.00
_cell.angle_beta   90.00
_cell.angle_gamma   90.00
#
_symmetry.space_group_name_H-M   'P 1'
#
loop_
_entity.id
_entity.type
_entity.pdbx_description
1 polymer ?
#
loop_
_entity_poly.entity_id
_entity_poly.type
_entity_poly.pdbx_seq_one_letter_code
_entity_poly.pdbx_strand_id
1 'polypeptide(L)'
;MMEHITKILNEKWGEGTVKLTITEQYRNMKEIIDTCMELIDCATAACKECGIPALITPIRGGTDGARLSFIGLPCPNLGTGGHAFHGPYEHITAEGMDIAVEVGLKIIELL
;
A
#
# COMPACT_ATOMS: atom_id res chain seq x y z
N MET A 1 -1.20 17.62 15.15
CA MET A 1 -1.24 16.89 16.45
C MET A 1 0.14 16.83 17.09
N MET A 2 1.18 16.28 16.48
CA MET A 2 2.53 16.18 17.07
C MET A 2 3.16 17.55 17.42
N GLU A 3 3.04 18.53 16.55
CA GLU A 3 3.50 19.91 16.81
C GLU A 3 2.85 20.53 18.06
N HIS A 4 1.55 20.30 18.24
CA HIS A 4 0.82 20.77 19.42
C HIS A 4 1.32 20.11 20.71
N ILE A 5 1.58 18.81 20.68
CA ILE A 5 2.16 18.07 21.82
C ILE A 5 3.55 18.58 22.12
N THR A 6 4.39 18.79 21.13
CA THR A 6 5.74 19.33 21.27
C THR A 6 5.72 20.72 21.94
N LYS A 7 4.79 21.58 21.51
CA LYS A 7 4.60 22.90 22.10
C LYS A 7 4.25 22.82 23.59
N ILE A 8 3.24 22.02 23.94
CA ILE A 8 2.81 21.82 25.35
C ILE A 8 3.96 21.30 26.21
N LEU A 9 4.72 20.34 25.70
CA LEU A 9 5.83 19.75 26.48
C LEU A 9 6.97 20.75 26.68
N ASN A 10 7.30 21.55 25.68
CA ASN A 10 8.32 22.58 25.80
C ASN A 10 7.87 23.74 26.71
N GLU A 11 6.61 24.14 26.66
CA GLU A 11 6.06 25.14 27.61
C GLU A 11 6.09 24.65 29.03
N LYS A 12 5.82 23.36 29.27
CA LYS A 12 5.76 22.79 30.63
C LYS A 12 7.14 22.48 31.24
N TRP A 13 8.08 22.02 30.41
CA TRP A 13 9.34 21.46 30.90
C TRP A 13 10.57 22.24 30.47
N GLY A 14 10.39 23.34 29.76
CA GLY A 14 11.44 24.21 29.23
C GLY A 14 11.67 24.04 27.72
N GLU A 15 12.03 25.14 27.09
CA GLU A 15 12.27 25.16 25.64
C GLU A 15 13.42 24.22 25.26
N GLY A 16 13.23 23.44 24.19
CA GLY A 16 14.20 22.46 23.72
C GLY A 16 14.14 21.10 24.41
N THR A 17 13.23 20.88 25.37
CA THR A 17 13.03 19.57 26.01
C THR A 17 12.59 18.52 24.97
N VAL A 18 11.78 18.91 23.99
CA VAL A 18 11.36 18.05 22.89
C VAL A 18 11.68 18.72 21.56
N LYS A 19 12.44 18.04 20.73
CA LYS A 19 12.69 18.42 19.34
C LYS A 19 11.89 17.50 18.41
N LEU A 20 10.94 18.07 17.69
CA LEU A 20 10.18 17.36 16.66
C LEU A 20 10.87 17.46 15.32
N THR A 21 11.14 16.33 14.69
CA THR A 21 11.56 16.27 13.30
C THR A 21 10.54 15.42 12.54
N ILE A 22 9.92 15.99 11.52
CA ILE A 22 8.96 15.28 10.67
C ILE A 22 9.63 15.02 9.33
N THR A 23 9.76 13.75 8.97
CA THR A 23 10.29 13.34 7.66
C THR A 23 9.19 12.56 6.94
N GLU A 24 8.81 13.04 5.76
CA GLU A 24 7.87 12.33 4.90
C GLU A 24 8.57 11.10 4.30
N GLN A 25 8.03 9.91 4.56
CA GLN A 25 8.55 8.65 4.01
C GLN A 25 7.61 8.05 2.97
N TYR A 26 6.29 8.10 3.25
CA TYR A 26 5.27 7.53 2.39
C TYR A 26 4.07 8.45 2.33
N ARG A 27 3.54 8.60 1.13
CA ARG A 27 2.26 9.26 0.86
C ARG A 27 1.28 8.23 0.33
N ASN A 28 -0.02 8.51 0.47
CA ASN A 28 -1.04 7.65 -0.12
C ASN A 28 -0.97 7.78 -1.64
N MET A 29 -0.68 6.67 -2.32
CA MET A 29 -0.56 6.63 -3.77
C MET A 29 -1.88 6.86 -4.51
N LYS A 30 -3.02 6.88 -3.79
CA LYS A 30 -4.34 7.07 -4.37
C LYS A 30 -4.41 8.30 -5.27
N GLU A 31 -3.78 9.42 -4.88
CA GLU A 31 -3.78 10.65 -5.67
C GLU A 31 -3.12 10.48 -7.06
N ILE A 32 -2.18 9.54 -7.19
CA ILE A 32 -1.56 9.20 -8.48
C ILE A 32 -2.40 8.16 -9.20
N ILE A 33 -2.82 7.11 -8.50
CA ILE A 33 -3.60 6.00 -9.09
C ILE A 33 -4.94 6.48 -9.61
N ASP A 34 -5.59 7.46 -8.97
CA ASP A 34 -6.86 8.06 -9.45
C ASP A 34 -6.72 8.70 -10.86
N THR A 35 -5.50 9.00 -11.30
CA THR A 35 -5.24 9.54 -12.65
C THR A 35 -5.00 8.46 -13.71
N CYS A 36 -4.92 7.19 -13.32
CA CYS A 36 -4.64 6.04 -14.18
C CYS A 36 -5.44 4.81 -13.72
N MET A 37 -6.75 4.96 -13.63
CA MET A 37 -7.67 3.91 -13.14
C MET A 37 -7.70 2.67 -14.03
N GLU A 38 -7.26 2.76 -15.27
CA GLU A 38 -7.11 1.64 -16.18
C GLU A 38 -6.24 0.50 -15.61
N LEU A 39 -5.27 0.81 -14.74
CA LEU A 39 -4.47 -0.21 -14.05
C LEU A 39 -5.30 -1.00 -13.04
N ILE A 40 -6.20 -0.31 -12.34
CA ILE A 40 -7.12 -0.94 -11.37
C ILE A 40 -8.19 -1.74 -12.09
N ASP A 41 -8.71 -1.22 -13.20
CA ASP A 41 -9.72 -1.90 -14.02
C ASP A 41 -9.15 -3.19 -14.62
N CYS A 42 -7.92 -3.15 -15.14
CA CYS A 42 -7.22 -4.31 -15.66
C CYS A 42 -7.01 -5.37 -14.55
N ALA A 43 -6.49 -4.98 -13.39
CA ALA A 43 -6.30 -5.91 -12.27
C ALA A 43 -7.63 -6.50 -11.77
N THR A 44 -8.69 -5.68 -11.73
CA THR A 44 -10.04 -6.12 -11.35
C THR A 44 -10.61 -7.12 -12.34
N ALA A 45 -10.43 -6.88 -13.65
CA ALA A 45 -10.84 -7.81 -14.70
C ALA A 45 -10.10 -9.14 -14.60
N ALA A 46 -8.78 -9.10 -14.39
CA ALA A 46 -7.95 -10.29 -14.19
C ALA A 46 -8.41 -11.12 -13.00
N CYS A 47 -8.65 -10.50 -11.86
CA CYS A 47 -9.21 -11.18 -10.68
C CYS A 47 -10.54 -11.87 -11.00
N LYS A 48 -11.43 -11.17 -11.69
CA LYS A 48 -12.74 -11.72 -12.09
C LYS A 48 -12.62 -12.92 -13.00
N GLU A 49 -11.71 -12.90 -13.96
CA GLU A 49 -11.44 -14.04 -14.86
C GLU A 49 -10.86 -15.24 -14.11
N CYS A 50 -10.07 -15.01 -13.07
CA CYS A 50 -9.59 -16.06 -12.16
C CYS A 50 -10.62 -16.48 -11.11
N GLY A 51 -11.86 -15.98 -11.16
CA GLY A 51 -12.94 -16.35 -10.23
C GLY A 51 -12.79 -15.75 -8.82
N ILE A 52 -11.96 -14.71 -8.66
CA ILE A 52 -11.68 -14.08 -7.38
C ILE A 52 -12.41 -12.74 -7.29
N PRO A 53 -13.09 -12.44 -6.17
CA PRO A 53 -13.67 -11.13 -5.94
C PRO A 53 -12.55 -10.09 -5.74
N ALA A 54 -12.46 -9.08 -6.61
CA ALA A 54 -11.56 -7.97 -6.40
C ALA A 54 -12.06 -7.07 -5.27
N LEU A 55 -11.19 -6.80 -4.30
CA LEU A 55 -11.46 -5.91 -3.19
C LEU A 55 -10.43 -4.78 -3.18
N ILE A 56 -10.88 -3.56 -3.46
CA ILE A 56 -10.03 -2.37 -3.47
C ILE A 56 -10.08 -1.75 -2.07
N THR A 57 -8.98 -1.85 -1.35
CA THR A 57 -8.88 -1.35 0.02
C THR A 57 -7.58 -0.55 0.21
N PRO A 58 -7.59 0.44 1.12
CA PRO A 58 -6.34 1.08 1.49
C PRO A 58 -5.43 0.09 2.22
N ILE A 59 -4.15 0.12 1.89
CA ILE A 59 -3.15 -0.64 2.63
C ILE A 59 -2.63 0.18 3.82
N ARG A 60 -2.38 -0.48 4.92
CA ARG A 60 -1.77 0.13 6.09
C ARG A 60 -0.25 0.04 5.99
N GLY A 61 0.41 1.17 6.14
CA GLY A 61 1.86 1.29 6.02
C GLY A 61 2.32 1.79 4.64
N GLY A 62 3.62 1.92 4.48
CA GLY A 62 4.23 2.31 3.21
C GLY A 62 4.62 1.10 2.37
N THR A 63 4.59 1.27 1.06
CA THR A 63 5.03 0.25 0.10
C THR A 63 5.96 0.87 -0.94
N ASP A 64 6.77 0.05 -1.59
CA ASP A 64 7.60 0.51 -2.69
C ASP A 64 6.75 1.02 -3.85
N GLY A 65 5.58 0.43 -4.09
CA GLY A 65 4.62 0.92 -5.08
C GLY A 65 4.18 2.37 -4.82
N ALA A 66 4.00 2.75 -3.55
CA ALA A 66 3.70 4.14 -3.21
C ALA A 66 4.86 5.07 -3.60
N ARG A 67 6.11 4.70 -3.32
CA ARG A 67 7.30 5.49 -3.70
C ARG A 67 7.46 5.57 -5.22
N LEU A 68 7.31 4.44 -5.92
CA LEU A 68 7.40 4.38 -7.37
C LEU A 68 6.34 5.27 -8.03
N SER A 69 5.12 5.28 -7.51
CA SER A 69 4.04 6.11 -8.04
C SER A 69 4.40 7.59 -8.03
N PHE A 70 5.02 8.10 -6.95
CA PHE A 70 5.42 9.51 -6.85
C PHE A 70 6.66 9.90 -7.66
N ILE A 71 7.40 8.95 -8.19
CA ILE A 71 8.53 9.21 -9.10
C ILE A 71 8.17 8.96 -10.57
N GLY A 72 6.88 8.82 -10.87
CA GLY A 72 6.37 8.75 -12.25
C GLY A 72 6.06 7.35 -12.77
N LEU A 73 6.08 6.32 -11.91
CA LEU A 73 5.67 4.96 -12.24
C LEU A 73 4.45 4.58 -11.39
N PRO A 74 3.21 4.82 -11.84
CA PRO A 74 2.02 4.40 -11.13
C PRO A 74 2.05 2.89 -10.85
N CYS A 75 2.05 2.51 -9.59
CA CYS A 75 2.31 1.14 -9.17
C CYS A 75 1.37 0.71 -8.04
N PRO A 76 0.12 0.34 -8.38
CA PRO A 76 -0.81 -0.19 -7.39
C PRO A 76 -0.33 -1.53 -6.83
N ASN A 77 -0.70 -1.83 -5.59
CA ASN A 77 -0.36 -3.12 -4.99
C ASN A 77 -1.40 -4.18 -5.32
N LEU A 78 -0.93 -5.38 -5.59
CA LEU A 78 -1.77 -6.58 -5.70
C LEU A 78 -1.71 -7.38 -4.39
N GLY A 79 -2.83 -7.98 -4.01
CA GLY A 79 -2.86 -8.96 -2.93
C GLY A 79 -2.16 -10.26 -3.35
N THR A 80 -1.35 -10.81 -2.48
CA THR A 80 -0.62 -12.07 -2.72
C THR A 80 -1.35 -13.30 -2.18
N GLY A 81 -2.48 -13.12 -1.46
CA GLY A 81 -3.16 -14.21 -0.76
C GLY A 81 -2.50 -14.63 0.56
N GLY A 82 -1.51 -13.88 1.04
CA GLY A 82 -0.87 -14.13 2.33
C GLY A 82 -1.72 -13.67 3.51
N HIS A 83 -1.41 -14.20 4.68
CA HIS A 83 -2.10 -13.95 5.94
C HIS A 83 -1.11 -13.64 7.07
N ALA A 84 -1.60 -12.96 8.11
CA ALA A 84 -0.86 -12.66 9.35
C ALA A 84 0.47 -11.94 9.11
N PHE A 85 0.52 -11.03 8.16
CA PHE A 85 1.72 -10.27 7.76
C PHE A 85 2.41 -9.62 8.96
N HIS A 86 3.75 -9.64 8.93
CA HIS A 86 4.64 -9.10 9.96
C HIS A 86 4.53 -9.81 11.32
N GLY A 87 3.99 -11.00 11.36
CA GLY A 87 3.82 -11.77 12.59
C GLY A 87 4.51 -13.14 12.51
N PRO A 88 4.66 -13.84 13.67
CA PRO A 88 5.28 -15.16 13.72
C PRO A 88 4.44 -16.25 13.02
N TYR A 89 3.20 -15.94 12.68
CA TYR A 89 2.26 -16.84 11.98
C TYR A 89 2.03 -16.40 10.53
N GLU A 90 2.91 -15.57 9.97
CA GLU A 90 2.82 -15.18 8.56
C GLU A 90 2.91 -16.41 7.67
N HIS A 91 1.92 -16.57 6.81
CA HIS A 91 1.82 -17.75 5.94
C HIS A 91 1.04 -17.44 4.67
N ILE A 92 1.20 -18.31 3.69
CA ILE A 92 0.40 -18.40 2.48
C ILE A 92 0.19 -19.87 2.16
N THR A 93 -0.93 -20.22 1.54
CA THR A 93 -1.16 -21.57 1.04
C THR A 93 -0.58 -21.75 -0.36
N ALA A 94 -0.32 -23.00 -0.77
CA ALA A 94 0.12 -23.31 -2.13
C ALA A 94 -0.90 -22.82 -3.17
N GLU A 95 -2.18 -23.07 -2.92
CA GLU A 95 -3.29 -22.60 -3.78
C GLU A 95 -3.31 -21.06 -3.87
N GLY A 96 -3.04 -20.36 -2.78
CA GLY A 96 -2.95 -18.90 -2.77
C GLY A 96 -1.81 -18.38 -3.64
N MET A 97 -0.66 -19.08 -3.63
CA MET A 97 0.47 -18.75 -4.52
C MET A 97 0.13 -18.99 -5.99
N ASP A 98 -0.50 -20.13 -6.31
CA ASP A 98 -0.92 -20.47 -7.68
C ASP A 98 -1.90 -19.42 -8.22
N ILE A 99 -2.90 -19.05 -7.43
CA ILE A 99 -3.88 -18.00 -7.76
C ILE A 99 -3.18 -16.65 -8.01
N ALA A 100 -2.22 -16.27 -7.17
CA ALA A 100 -1.50 -15.01 -7.35
C ALA A 100 -0.71 -14.98 -8.67
N VAL A 101 -0.13 -16.12 -9.06
CA VAL A 101 0.55 -16.28 -10.36
C VAL A 101 -0.45 -16.18 -11.50
N GLU A 102 -1.59 -16.86 -11.42
CA GLU A 102 -2.63 -16.81 -12.46
C GLU A 102 -3.16 -15.38 -12.67
N VAL A 103 -3.44 -14.65 -11.60
CA VAL A 103 -3.85 -13.24 -11.69
C VAL A 103 -2.76 -12.40 -12.37
N GLY A 104 -1.49 -12.59 -12.00
CA GLY A 104 -0.37 -11.87 -12.63
C GLY A 104 -0.26 -12.16 -14.13
N LEU A 105 -0.38 -13.41 -14.55
CA LEU A 105 -0.38 -13.81 -15.97
C LEU A 105 -1.58 -13.20 -16.71
N LYS A 106 -2.76 -13.21 -16.08
CA LYS A 106 -3.97 -12.64 -16.67
C LYS A 106 -3.87 -11.13 -16.86
N ILE A 107 -3.25 -10.39 -15.92
CA ILE A 107 -2.96 -8.97 -16.09
C ILE A 107 -2.10 -8.73 -17.35
N ILE A 108 -1.05 -9.54 -17.54
CA ILE A 108 -0.17 -9.42 -18.71
C ILE A 108 -0.92 -9.71 -20.03
N GLU A 109 -1.87 -10.65 -20.01
CA GLU A 109 -2.70 -10.96 -21.17
C GLU A 109 -3.70 -9.86 -21.53
N LEU A 110 -4.12 -9.05 -20.54
CA LEU A 110 -5.11 -7.99 -20.72
C LEU A 110 -4.49 -6.62 -21.06
N LEU A 111 -3.16 -6.48 -20.94
CA LEU A 111 -2.41 -5.27 -21.32
C LEU A 111 -2.13 -5.23 -22.81
#